data_b9a2c2f2a6456f7f1246629f7c004fd7
#
_entry.id   b9a2c2f2a6456f7f1246629f7c004fd7
#
_cell.length_a   1.000
_cell.length_b   1.000
_cell.length_c   1.000
_cell.angle_alpha   90.00
_cell.angle_beta   90.00
_cell.angle_gamma   90.00
#
_symmetry.space_group_name_H-M   'P 1'
#
loop_
_entity.id
_entity.type
_entity.pdbx_description
1 polymer ?
#
loop_
_entity_poly.entity_id
_entity_poly.type
_entity_poly.pdbx_seq_one_letter_code
_entity_poly.pdbx_strand_id
1 'polypeptide(L)'
;PVGLELNDGVFVNRVTPEVVRLAEMVAHPVPEQVDLRALFDRGDCCQMCFYFDPELETRVMAELPSLVASRWCPIFTDVNVRGVDKATGMAEFAAHFGFANGETMAFGDGGNDVAMLRAAGAGVAMGNACDEALAAADYVTASVDDDGIRRALEHFGVI
;
A
#
# COMPACT_ATOMS: atom_id res chain seq x y z
N PRO A 1 -16.96 -5.05 -7.90
CA PRO A 1 -15.90 -5.39 -8.85
C PRO A 1 -14.64 -5.90 -8.15
N VAL A 2 -13.82 -6.62 -8.93
CA VAL A 2 -12.48 -7.06 -8.54
C VAL A 2 -11.51 -6.59 -9.60
N GLY A 3 -10.34 -6.15 -9.20
CA GLY A 3 -9.23 -5.83 -10.07
C GLY A 3 -7.99 -6.66 -9.73
N LEU A 4 -7.08 -6.75 -10.69
CA LEU A 4 -5.74 -7.28 -10.53
C LEU A 4 -4.75 -6.18 -10.90
N GLU A 5 -3.76 -5.96 -10.04
CA GLU A 5 -2.59 -5.16 -10.34
C GLU A 5 -1.47 -6.10 -10.79
N LEU A 6 -1.04 -5.92 -12.02
CA LEU A 6 0.00 -6.68 -12.69
C LEU A 6 1.19 -5.77 -13.00
N ASN A 7 2.30 -6.33 -13.45
CA ASN A 7 3.51 -5.56 -13.78
C ASN A 7 3.29 -4.48 -14.87
N ASP A 8 2.28 -4.65 -15.72
CA ASP A 8 2.00 -3.77 -16.86
C ASP A 8 0.72 -2.94 -16.71
N GLY A 9 0.02 -3.02 -15.57
CA GLY A 9 -1.15 -2.18 -15.30
C GLY A 9 -2.16 -2.77 -14.34
N VAL A 10 -3.24 -2.02 -14.16
CA VAL A 10 -4.40 -2.42 -13.35
C VAL A 10 -5.56 -2.78 -14.28
N PHE A 11 -6.16 -3.92 -14.05
CA PHE A 11 -7.26 -4.47 -14.84
C PHE A 11 -8.45 -4.81 -13.94
N VAL A 12 -9.68 -4.65 -14.42
CA VAL A 12 -10.89 -4.95 -13.65
C VAL A 12 -11.83 -5.88 -14.39
N ASN A 13 -12.57 -6.70 -13.66
CA ASN A 13 -13.62 -7.54 -14.27
C ASN A 13 -14.84 -6.73 -14.71
N ARG A 14 -15.04 -5.55 -14.16
CA ARG A 14 -16.17 -4.66 -14.49
C ARG A 14 -15.87 -3.23 -14.07
N VAL A 15 -16.06 -2.27 -14.97
CA VAL A 15 -16.03 -0.86 -14.65
C VAL A 15 -17.36 -0.45 -14.02
N THR A 16 -17.31 0.11 -12.81
CA THR A 16 -18.46 0.65 -12.06
C THR A 16 -18.17 2.08 -11.62
N PRO A 17 -19.17 2.83 -11.11
CA PRO A 17 -18.95 4.18 -10.58
C PRO A 17 -17.85 4.24 -9.51
N GLU A 18 -17.70 3.22 -8.66
CA GLU A 18 -16.67 3.14 -7.63
C GLU A 18 -15.27 3.04 -8.25
N VAL A 19 -15.12 2.24 -9.32
CA VAL A 19 -13.86 2.11 -10.08
C VAL A 19 -13.46 3.44 -10.70
N VAL A 20 -14.41 4.12 -11.34
CA VAL A 20 -14.19 5.44 -11.93
C VAL A 20 -13.80 6.46 -10.86
N ARG A 21 -14.57 6.51 -9.76
CA ARG A 21 -14.31 7.43 -8.64
C ARG A 21 -12.94 7.23 -8.01
N LEU A 22 -12.50 5.97 -7.82
CA LEU A 22 -11.17 5.70 -7.30
C LEU A 22 -10.10 6.20 -8.28
N ALA A 23 -10.23 5.88 -9.57
CA ALA A 23 -9.28 6.34 -10.60
C ALA A 23 -9.13 7.87 -10.60
N GLU A 24 -10.24 8.60 -10.46
CA GLU A 24 -10.23 10.06 -10.34
C GLU A 24 -9.52 10.53 -9.05
N MET A 25 -9.78 9.88 -7.91
CA MET A 25 -9.16 10.23 -6.62
C MET A 25 -7.63 10.10 -6.65
N VAL A 26 -7.12 9.06 -7.34
CA VAL A 26 -5.67 8.80 -7.41
C VAL A 26 -5.02 9.37 -8.67
N ALA A 27 -5.76 10.17 -9.43
CA ALA A 27 -5.31 10.76 -10.72
C ALA A 27 -4.74 9.71 -11.69
N HIS A 28 -5.36 8.53 -11.75
CA HIS A 28 -4.96 7.42 -12.61
C HIS A 28 -6.01 7.19 -13.72
N PRO A 29 -5.63 6.70 -14.90
CA PRO A 29 -6.59 6.25 -15.91
C PRO A 29 -7.55 5.19 -15.34
N VAL A 30 -8.80 5.20 -15.82
CA VAL A 30 -9.76 4.15 -15.47
C VAL A 30 -9.21 2.80 -15.95
N PRO A 31 -9.12 1.78 -15.08
CA PRO A 31 -8.60 0.47 -15.45
C PRO A 31 -9.38 -0.17 -16.60
N GLU A 32 -8.65 -0.90 -17.45
CA GLU A 32 -9.25 -1.65 -18.55
C GLU A 32 -10.12 -2.78 -18.02
N GLN A 33 -11.32 -2.93 -18.61
CA GLN A 33 -12.20 -4.05 -18.30
C GLN A 33 -11.84 -5.25 -19.15
N VAL A 34 -11.50 -6.37 -18.48
CA VAL A 34 -11.08 -7.61 -19.12
C VAL A 34 -11.65 -8.84 -18.42
N ASP A 35 -11.53 -10.02 -19.03
CA ASP A 35 -11.69 -11.29 -18.31
C ASP A 35 -10.45 -11.56 -17.45
N LEU A 36 -10.56 -11.32 -16.15
CA LEU A 36 -9.44 -11.51 -15.22
C LEU A 36 -8.92 -12.95 -15.15
N ARG A 37 -9.73 -13.94 -15.53
CA ARG A 37 -9.28 -15.34 -15.55
C ARG A 37 -8.18 -15.54 -16.58
N ALA A 38 -8.26 -14.84 -17.72
CA ALA A 38 -7.23 -14.89 -18.75
C ALA A 38 -5.89 -14.28 -18.30
N LEU A 39 -5.93 -13.38 -17.33
CA LEU A 39 -4.74 -12.73 -16.78
C LEU A 39 -4.15 -13.47 -15.57
N PHE A 40 -4.96 -14.20 -14.83
CA PHE A 40 -4.55 -14.85 -13.58
C PHE A 40 -3.41 -15.85 -13.77
N ASP A 41 -3.39 -16.55 -14.91
CA ASP A 41 -2.36 -17.55 -15.24
C ASP A 41 -1.00 -16.93 -15.62
N ARG A 42 -0.91 -15.60 -15.76
CA ARG A 42 0.36 -14.92 -16.07
C ARG A 42 1.37 -15.03 -14.91
N GLY A 43 0.89 -15.13 -13.67
CA GLY A 43 1.73 -15.28 -12.49
C GLY A 43 2.45 -14.01 -12.02
N ASP A 44 2.09 -12.84 -12.57
CA ASP A 44 2.68 -11.53 -12.23
C ASP A 44 1.70 -10.61 -11.46
N CYS A 45 0.68 -11.20 -10.80
CA CYS A 45 -0.26 -10.46 -9.96
C CYS A 45 0.44 -10.02 -8.68
N CYS A 46 0.62 -8.71 -8.53
CA CYS A 46 1.24 -8.08 -7.38
C CYS A 46 0.24 -7.85 -6.25
N GLN A 47 -1.02 -7.51 -6.61
CA GLN A 47 -2.07 -7.14 -5.67
C GLN A 47 -3.44 -7.35 -6.30
N MET A 48 -4.43 -7.63 -5.48
CA MET A 48 -5.85 -7.58 -5.88
C MET A 48 -6.49 -6.31 -5.35
N CYS A 49 -7.45 -5.80 -6.11
CA CYS A 49 -8.21 -4.59 -5.81
C CYS A 49 -9.69 -4.94 -5.65
N PHE A 50 -10.25 -4.78 -4.46
CA PHE A 50 -11.64 -5.09 -4.20
C PHE A 50 -12.45 -3.82 -3.96
N TYR A 51 -13.52 -3.64 -4.76
CA TYR A 51 -14.39 -2.46 -4.73
C TYR A 51 -15.70 -2.82 -4.02
N PHE A 52 -15.67 -2.81 -2.70
CA PHE A 52 -16.82 -3.07 -1.84
C PHE A 52 -16.72 -2.32 -0.50
N ASP A 53 -17.83 -2.26 0.21
CA ASP A 53 -17.91 -1.65 1.53
C ASP A 53 -17.28 -2.54 2.63
N PRO A 54 -17.06 -2.00 3.86
CA PRO A 54 -16.47 -2.74 4.97
C PRO A 54 -17.29 -3.96 5.43
N GLU A 55 -18.62 -3.94 5.27
CA GLU A 55 -19.46 -5.07 5.68
C GLU A 55 -19.22 -6.27 4.76
N LEU A 56 -19.24 -6.04 3.44
CA LEU A 56 -18.94 -7.08 2.48
C LEU A 56 -17.48 -7.56 2.58
N GLU A 57 -16.53 -6.66 2.86
CA GLU A 57 -15.14 -7.01 3.13
C GLU A 57 -15.03 -8.05 4.24
N THR A 58 -15.63 -7.79 5.41
CA THR A 58 -15.61 -8.72 6.54
C THR A 58 -16.09 -10.11 6.14
N ARG A 59 -17.17 -10.19 5.37
CA ARG A 59 -17.74 -11.46 4.92
C ARG A 59 -16.84 -12.19 3.91
N VAL A 60 -16.31 -11.46 2.92
CA VAL A 60 -15.45 -12.04 1.88
C VAL A 60 -14.11 -12.50 2.47
N MET A 61 -13.49 -11.67 3.32
CA MET A 61 -12.20 -12.00 3.90
C MET A 61 -12.27 -13.18 4.89
N ALA A 62 -13.42 -13.43 5.50
CA ALA A 62 -13.64 -14.63 6.33
C ALA A 62 -13.50 -15.93 5.52
N GLU A 63 -13.83 -15.91 4.22
CA GLU A 63 -13.69 -17.05 3.32
C GLU A 63 -12.28 -17.16 2.67
N LEU A 64 -11.43 -16.15 2.88
CA LEU A 64 -10.10 -16.05 2.28
C LEU A 64 -8.99 -15.91 3.33
N PRO A 65 -8.79 -16.90 4.23
CA PRO A 65 -7.91 -16.78 5.39
C PRO A 65 -6.41 -16.59 5.04
N SER A 66 -6.01 -16.94 3.83
CA SER A 66 -4.64 -16.72 3.34
C SER A 66 -4.38 -15.30 2.83
N LEU A 67 -5.42 -14.48 2.72
CA LEU A 67 -5.32 -13.11 2.25
C LEU A 67 -5.53 -12.12 3.41
N VAL A 68 -5.14 -10.88 3.18
CA VAL A 68 -5.36 -9.76 4.09
C VAL A 68 -5.83 -8.54 3.30
N ALA A 69 -6.85 -7.87 3.82
CA ALA A 69 -7.34 -6.61 3.28
C ALA A 69 -6.68 -5.43 3.99
N SER A 70 -6.34 -4.40 3.24
CA SER A 70 -5.80 -3.12 3.72
C SER A 70 -6.62 -2.00 3.12
N ARG A 71 -7.57 -1.48 3.91
CA ARG A 71 -8.49 -0.42 3.47
C ARG A 71 -7.94 0.95 3.83
N TRP A 72 -7.92 1.83 2.84
CA TRP A 72 -7.54 3.24 3.01
C TRP A 72 -8.61 4.23 2.53
N CYS A 73 -9.71 3.73 1.90
CA CYS A 73 -10.86 4.56 1.56
C CYS A 73 -12.18 3.76 1.65
N PRO A 74 -13.36 4.42 1.74
CA PRO A 74 -14.64 3.74 1.98
C PRO A 74 -15.08 2.75 0.88
N ILE A 75 -14.65 2.95 -0.36
CA ILE A 75 -15.16 2.23 -1.54
C ILE A 75 -14.21 1.14 -2.06
N PHE A 76 -13.03 0.99 -1.44
CA PHE A 76 -11.94 0.20 -2.00
C PHE A 76 -11.08 -0.40 -0.88
N THR A 77 -10.53 -1.57 -1.15
CA THR A 77 -9.50 -2.19 -0.32
C THR A 77 -8.48 -2.94 -1.18
N ASP A 78 -7.22 -2.80 -0.83
CA ASP A 78 -6.14 -3.64 -1.33
C ASP A 78 -6.22 -5.00 -0.66
N VAL A 79 -5.97 -6.06 -1.42
CA VAL A 79 -5.96 -7.43 -0.90
C VAL A 79 -4.69 -8.14 -1.34
N ASN A 80 -3.91 -8.55 -0.36
CA ASN A 80 -2.61 -9.18 -0.56
C ASN A 80 -2.53 -10.55 0.12
N VAL A 81 -1.53 -11.32 -0.23
CA VAL A 81 -1.20 -12.55 0.48
C VAL A 81 -0.77 -12.22 1.91
N ARG A 82 -1.28 -12.96 2.88
CA ARG A 82 -0.92 -12.78 4.29
C ARG A 82 0.58 -12.95 4.50
N GLY A 83 1.19 -12.01 5.21
CA GLY A 83 2.64 -11.96 5.44
C GLY A 83 3.42 -11.26 4.32
N VAL A 84 2.74 -10.74 3.30
CA VAL A 84 3.33 -9.85 2.29
C VAL A 84 2.82 -8.44 2.57
N ASP A 85 3.73 -7.56 2.95
CA ASP A 85 3.46 -6.16 3.26
C ASP A 85 4.67 -5.28 2.88
N LYS A 86 4.58 -3.98 3.12
CA LYS A 86 5.68 -3.04 2.81
C LYS A 86 6.95 -3.32 3.63
N ALA A 87 6.84 -3.89 4.82
CA ALA A 87 8.00 -4.26 5.63
C ALA A 87 8.75 -5.45 5.04
N THR A 88 8.02 -6.49 4.62
CA THR A 88 8.64 -7.64 3.94
C THR A 88 9.26 -7.24 2.61
N GLY A 89 8.60 -6.38 1.82
CA GLY A 89 9.16 -5.82 0.58
C GLY A 89 10.45 -5.03 0.83
N MET A 90 10.47 -4.17 1.85
CA MET A 90 11.66 -3.43 2.25
C MET A 90 12.80 -4.38 2.67
N ALA A 91 12.50 -5.42 3.45
CA ALA A 91 13.50 -6.39 3.90
C ALA A 91 14.10 -7.19 2.73
N GLU A 92 13.30 -7.64 1.78
CA GLU A 92 13.75 -8.31 0.56
C GLU A 92 14.66 -7.40 -0.28
N PHE A 93 14.25 -6.13 -0.43
CA PHE A 93 15.04 -5.14 -1.16
C PHE A 93 16.39 -4.88 -0.46
N ALA A 94 16.38 -4.68 0.87
CA ALA A 94 17.58 -4.49 1.65
C ALA A 94 18.53 -5.70 1.55
N ALA A 95 18.00 -6.92 1.65
CA ALA A 95 18.75 -8.15 1.49
C ALA A 95 19.37 -8.28 0.09
N HIS A 96 18.61 -7.94 -0.96
CA HIS A 96 19.10 -7.97 -2.35
C HIS A 96 20.31 -7.06 -2.56
N PHE A 97 20.33 -5.87 -1.94
CA PHE A 97 21.43 -4.91 -2.04
C PHE A 97 22.49 -5.06 -0.95
N GLY A 98 22.31 -5.98 -0.02
CA GLY A 98 23.28 -6.25 1.06
C GLY A 98 23.24 -5.26 2.21
N PHE A 99 22.10 -4.60 2.46
CA PHE A 99 21.87 -3.72 3.60
C PHE A 99 21.18 -4.46 4.74
N ALA A 100 21.47 -4.09 5.98
CA ALA A 100 20.64 -4.46 7.12
C ALA A 100 19.41 -3.54 7.22
N ASN A 101 18.30 -4.02 7.79
CA ASN A 101 17.11 -3.16 8.00
C ASN A 101 17.44 -1.91 8.80
N GLY A 102 18.38 -1.98 9.75
CA GLY A 102 18.87 -0.83 10.51
C GLY A 102 19.58 0.26 9.69
N GLU A 103 19.90 -0.01 8.43
CA GLU A 103 20.49 0.95 7.48
C GLU A 103 19.45 1.55 6.52
N THR A 104 18.16 1.30 6.76
CA THR A 104 17.06 1.81 5.94
C THR A 104 16.34 2.97 6.61
N MET A 105 15.79 3.87 5.82
CA MET A 105 14.85 4.90 6.24
C MET A 105 13.55 4.71 5.48
N ALA A 106 12.42 4.71 6.20
CA ALA A 106 11.11 4.56 5.62
C ALA A 106 10.22 5.77 5.95
N PHE A 107 9.44 6.19 4.96
CA PHE A 107 8.44 7.26 5.12
C PHE A 107 7.04 6.65 4.93
N GLY A 108 6.08 7.06 5.76
CA GLY A 108 4.72 6.56 5.67
C GLY A 108 3.69 7.52 6.27
N ASP A 109 2.43 7.36 5.87
CA ASP A 109 1.31 8.15 6.37
C ASP A 109 0.04 7.32 6.60
N GLY A 110 -0.04 6.09 6.10
CA GLY A 110 -1.19 5.22 6.20
C GLY A 110 -1.01 4.01 7.13
N GLY A 111 -2.12 3.34 7.43
CA GLY A 111 -2.10 2.12 8.25
C GLY A 111 -1.31 0.97 7.63
N ASN A 112 -1.21 0.92 6.30
CA ASN A 112 -0.41 -0.05 5.55
C ASN A 112 1.12 0.20 5.65
N ASP A 113 1.54 1.36 6.19
CA ASP A 113 2.94 1.71 6.40
C ASP A 113 3.46 1.32 7.79
N VAL A 114 2.56 1.05 8.74
CA VAL A 114 2.88 0.79 10.16
C VAL A 114 3.96 -0.27 10.34
N ALA A 115 3.84 -1.40 9.63
CA ALA A 115 4.81 -2.49 9.71
C ALA A 115 6.19 -2.05 9.17
N MET A 116 6.22 -1.32 8.06
CA MET A 116 7.43 -0.80 7.44
C MET A 116 8.12 0.25 8.34
N LEU A 117 7.36 1.19 8.90
CA LEU A 117 7.89 2.20 9.83
C LEU A 117 8.57 1.57 11.05
N ARG A 118 7.99 0.50 11.61
CA ARG A 118 8.58 -0.23 12.75
C ARG A 118 9.80 -1.06 12.39
N ALA A 119 9.88 -1.54 11.16
CA ALA A 119 10.96 -2.42 10.71
C ALA A 119 12.19 -1.66 10.19
N ALA A 120 12.04 -0.41 9.80
CA ALA A 120 13.12 0.42 9.29
C ALA A 120 14.11 0.80 10.40
N GLY A 121 15.34 1.13 10.01
CA GLY A 121 16.34 1.72 10.90
C GLY A 121 15.97 3.13 11.36
N ALA A 122 15.22 3.85 10.53
CA ALA A 122 14.56 5.11 10.87
C ALA A 122 13.17 5.14 10.23
N GLY A 123 12.13 4.91 11.01
CA GLY A 123 10.74 5.04 10.60
C GLY A 123 10.26 6.49 10.78
N VAL A 124 9.86 7.13 9.69
CA VAL A 124 9.43 8.54 9.65
C VAL A 124 7.96 8.62 9.26
N ALA A 125 7.11 9.09 10.15
CA ALA A 125 5.72 9.42 9.82
C ALA A 125 5.62 10.84 9.26
N MET A 126 4.83 10.98 8.19
CA MET A 126 4.48 12.30 7.66
C MET A 126 3.58 13.04 8.62
N GLY A 127 3.63 14.38 8.65
CA GLY A 127 2.83 15.20 9.55
C GLY A 127 1.31 15.12 9.30
N ASN A 128 0.90 14.63 8.13
CA ASN A 128 -0.49 14.31 7.77
C ASN A 128 -0.87 12.83 7.97
N ALA A 129 -0.02 12.04 8.64
CA ALA A 129 -0.23 10.61 8.81
C ALA A 129 -1.40 10.29 9.76
N CYS A 130 -1.98 9.09 9.60
CA CYS A 130 -2.97 8.55 10.54
C CYS A 130 -2.33 8.24 11.91
N ASP A 131 -3.17 8.17 12.95
CA ASP A 131 -2.72 7.98 14.33
C ASP A 131 -1.86 6.71 14.50
N GLU A 132 -2.17 5.63 13.81
CA GLU A 132 -1.43 4.38 13.87
C GLU A 132 -0.03 4.50 13.29
N ALA A 133 0.13 5.25 12.19
CA ALA A 133 1.44 5.53 11.59
C ALA A 133 2.26 6.49 12.45
N LEU A 134 1.63 7.54 13.01
CA LEU A 134 2.27 8.45 13.97
C LEU A 134 2.81 7.69 15.19
N ALA A 135 2.03 6.75 15.74
CA ALA A 135 2.41 5.95 16.90
C ALA A 135 3.48 4.87 16.60
N ALA A 136 3.68 4.54 15.33
CA ALA A 136 4.63 3.51 14.90
C ALA A 136 6.02 4.04 14.55
N ALA A 137 6.14 5.34 14.29
CA ALA A 137 7.35 5.96 13.77
C ALA A 137 8.32 6.38 14.89
N ASP A 138 9.61 6.40 14.57
CA ASP A 138 10.67 6.94 15.42
C ASP A 138 10.68 8.48 15.40
N TYR A 139 10.25 9.07 14.28
CA TYR A 139 10.23 10.51 14.06
C TYR A 139 8.99 10.93 13.26
N VAL A 140 8.41 12.06 13.64
CA VAL A 140 7.31 12.69 12.91
C VAL A 140 7.84 13.95 12.24
N THR A 141 7.75 13.99 10.92
CA THR A 141 8.18 15.16 10.14
C THR A 141 7.01 16.10 9.84
N ALA A 142 7.21 17.10 8.99
CA ALA A 142 6.14 17.96 8.50
C ALA A 142 5.22 17.22 7.52
N SER A 143 4.11 17.85 7.13
CA SER A 143 3.20 17.28 6.15
C SER A 143 3.84 17.18 4.75
N VAL A 144 3.20 16.42 3.87
CA VAL A 144 3.63 16.32 2.46
C VAL A 144 3.64 17.69 1.77
N ASP A 145 2.73 18.58 2.14
CA ASP A 145 2.61 19.94 1.59
C ASP A 145 3.67 20.92 2.14
N ASP A 146 4.37 20.53 3.21
CA ASP A 146 5.37 21.35 3.91
C ASP A 146 6.80 20.77 3.78
N ASP A 147 7.12 20.09 2.69
CA ASP A 147 8.42 19.47 2.42
C ASP A 147 8.87 18.46 3.50
N GLY A 148 7.93 17.68 4.06
CA GLY A 148 8.19 16.77 5.17
C GLY A 148 9.32 15.79 4.92
N ILE A 149 9.38 15.15 3.74
CA ILE A 149 10.47 14.21 3.39
C ILE A 149 11.83 14.92 3.45
N ARG A 150 11.96 16.07 2.80
CA ARG A 150 13.19 16.86 2.80
C ARG A 150 13.65 17.21 4.21
N ARG A 151 12.73 17.71 5.04
CA ARG A 151 13.02 18.09 6.43
C ARG A 151 13.52 16.91 7.27
N ALA A 152 12.96 15.73 7.06
CA ALA A 152 13.43 14.53 7.74
C ALA A 152 14.84 14.14 7.26
N LEU A 153 15.11 14.17 5.95
CA LEU A 153 16.45 13.89 5.42
C LEU A 153 17.50 14.89 5.95
N GLU A 154 17.16 16.17 6.07
CA GLU A 154 18.00 17.18 6.72
C GLU A 154 18.20 16.90 8.21
N HIS A 155 17.12 16.51 8.94
CA HIS A 155 17.17 16.15 10.36
C HIS A 155 18.13 14.99 10.65
N PHE A 156 18.09 13.96 9.80
CA PHE A 156 18.97 12.78 9.93
C PHE A 156 20.34 12.94 9.28
N GLY A 157 20.63 14.10 8.68
CA GLY A 157 21.92 14.40 8.06
C GLY A 157 22.21 13.61 6.79
N VAL A 158 21.17 13.23 6.07
CA VAL A 158 21.27 12.51 4.77
C VAL A 158 21.56 13.51 3.65
N ILE A 159 21.01 14.72 3.74
CA ILE A 159 21.23 15.84 2.84
C ILE A 159 21.51 17.12 3.61
#